data_209302986d7e9037bcebadd758ee088a
#
_entry.id   209302986d7e9037bcebadd758ee088a
#
_cell.length_a   1.000
_cell.length_b   1.000
_cell.length_c   1.000
_cell.angle_alpha   90.00
_cell.angle_beta   90.00
_cell.angle_gamma   90.00
#
_symmetry.space_group_name_H-M   'P 1'
#
loop_
_entity.id
_entity.type
_entity.pdbx_description
1 polymer ?
#
loop_
_entity_poly.entity_id
_entity_poly.type
_entity_poly.pdbx_seq_one_letter_code
_entity_poly.pdbx_strand_id
1 'polypeptide(L)'
;MRQRYLALFSMFASLPAMALTFQTRMENVAWKVEGDVFECRLVQPVEGFGSGEFVRRAGEAATFQLRSSGNALGAGPATLLAAAAPWQPGRADIDLGSVSLGRTGVLFSSSQGQASRLINGLLDGRSTVVRNRAGEGGRAMEVRVLPVSFTKAYADYQACASRLLPMNYDQIRQTQVGFPARDGTDLDASAKARLDVLLDYMKADPTVNRIELDGHSDNSGDRLTNRELSRRRALAVADYFKAHGVTDAQLTVRFHGERYPLVRNNSAANRARNRRVSIQLERGAPLEAPAPASEAATPAASQAPATAPAPAPSAAAPAPASAKP
;
A
#
# COMPACT_ATOMS: atom_id res chain seq x y z
N MET A 1 -23.89 -58.41 -65.89
CA MET A 1 -24.06 -58.13 -64.44
C MET A 1 -23.29 -56.86 -64.15
N ARG A 2 -24.01 -55.73 -63.92
CA ARG A 2 -23.41 -54.41 -63.53
C ARG A 2 -23.68 -54.18 -62.10
N GLN A 3 -22.64 -54.30 -61.26
CA GLN A 3 -22.71 -53.94 -59.83
C GLN A 3 -22.60 -52.43 -59.73
N ARG A 4 -23.68 -51.81 -59.14
CA ARG A 4 -23.72 -50.36 -58.75
C ARG A 4 -23.26 -50.23 -57.33
N TYR A 5 -22.09 -49.64 -57.09
CA TYR A 5 -21.63 -49.25 -55.78
C TYR A 5 -22.34 -47.95 -55.39
N LEU A 6 -23.21 -48.01 -54.39
CA LEU A 6 -23.75 -46.83 -53.70
C LEU A 6 -22.70 -46.35 -52.69
N ALA A 7 -22.04 -45.24 -52.97
CA ALA A 7 -21.18 -44.56 -52.01
C ALA A 7 -22.07 -43.73 -51.05
N LEU A 8 -22.21 -44.23 -49.82
CA LEU A 8 -22.80 -43.43 -48.70
C LEU A 8 -21.82 -42.35 -48.30
N PHE A 9 -22.12 -41.11 -48.68
CA PHE A 9 -21.38 -39.91 -48.23
C PHE A 9 -21.90 -39.55 -46.83
N SER A 10 -21.21 -39.99 -45.75
CA SER A 10 -21.49 -39.59 -44.39
C SER A 10 -21.10 -38.12 -44.19
N MET A 11 -22.08 -37.24 -44.24
CA MET A 11 -21.94 -35.82 -43.95
C MET A 11 -21.78 -35.65 -42.42
N PHE A 12 -20.58 -35.63 -41.91
CA PHE A 12 -20.25 -35.27 -40.56
C PHE A 12 -20.62 -33.82 -40.38
N ALA A 13 -21.77 -33.51 -39.86
CA ALA A 13 -22.13 -32.18 -39.33
C ALA A 13 -21.31 -31.95 -38.09
N SER A 14 -20.21 -31.20 -38.23
CA SER A 14 -19.45 -30.66 -37.08
C SER A 14 -20.35 -29.66 -36.32
N LEU A 15 -20.92 -30.10 -35.23
CA LEU A 15 -21.61 -29.21 -34.31
C LEU A 15 -20.57 -28.19 -33.78
N PRO A 16 -20.85 -26.89 -33.85
CA PRO A 16 -19.95 -25.89 -33.26
C PRO A 16 -19.84 -26.19 -31.77
N ALA A 17 -18.63 -26.44 -31.28
CA ALA A 17 -18.36 -26.56 -29.85
C ALA A 17 -18.65 -25.19 -29.19
N MET A 18 -19.82 -25.06 -28.57
CA MET A 18 -20.16 -23.85 -27.82
C MET A 18 -19.27 -23.75 -26.59
N ALA A 19 -18.52 -22.63 -26.48
CA ALA A 19 -17.79 -22.30 -25.26
C ALA A 19 -18.78 -22.02 -24.13
N LEU A 20 -18.49 -22.55 -22.94
CA LEU A 20 -19.23 -22.16 -21.74
C LEU A 20 -18.81 -20.73 -21.33
N THR A 21 -19.78 -19.81 -21.32
CA THR A 21 -19.53 -18.40 -21.04
C THR A 21 -20.07 -18.03 -19.65
N PHE A 22 -19.19 -17.50 -18.79
CA PHE A 22 -19.55 -16.86 -17.54
C PHE A 22 -19.70 -15.37 -17.79
N GLN A 23 -20.88 -14.84 -17.59
CA GLN A 23 -21.15 -13.42 -17.70
C GLN A 23 -22.38 -13.07 -16.88
N THR A 24 -22.38 -11.90 -16.25
CA THR A 24 -23.56 -11.33 -15.59
C THR A 24 -24.58 -10.87 -16.63
N ARG A 25 -25.86 -11.04 -16.38
CA ARG A 25 -26.93 -10.50 -17.25
C ARG A 25 -26.80 -8.99 -17.33
N MET A 26 -27.05 -8.40 -18.50
CA MET A 26 -26.82 -6.97 -18.76
C MET A 26 -27.57 -6.05 -17.78
N GLU A 27 -28.77 -6.45 -17.38
CA GLU A 27 -29.62 -5.73 -16.42
C GLU A 27 -29.07 -5.76 -14.98
N ASN A 28 -28.24 -6.76 -14.65
CA ASN A 28 -27.65 -6.96 -13.32
C ASN A 28 -26.19 -6.49 -13.23
N VAL A 29 -25.63 -5.97 -14.33
CA VAL A 29 -24.26 -5.49 -14.32
C VAL A 29 -24.12 -4.27 -13.43
N ALA A 30 -23.27 -4.40 -12.41
CA ALA A 30 -22.93 -3.31 -11.52
C ALA A 30 -21.42 -3.23 -11.34
N TRP A 31 -20.88 -2.04 -11.56
CA TRP A 31 -19.50 -1.71 -11.22
C TRP A 31 -19.46 -1.06 -9.84
N LYS A 32 -18.52 -1.48 -9.01
CA LYS A 32 -18.29 -0.92 -7.67
C LYS A 32 -16.89 -0.38 -7.57
N VAL A 33 -16.75 0.80 -6.98
CA VAL A 33 -15.45 1.37 -6.63
C VAL A 33 -15.24 1.17 -5.13
N GLU A 34 -14.13 0.55 -4.78
CA GLU A 34 -13.71 0.29 -3.41
C GLU A 34 -12.27 0.76 -3.26
N GLY A 35 -11.90 1.25 -2.08
CA GLY A 35 -10.51 1.59 -1.85
C GLY A 35 -10.32 2.69 -0.82
N ASP A 36 -9.04 2.97 -0.60
CA ASP A 36 -8.53 3.95 0.35
C ASP A 36 -7.35 4.72 -0.27
N VAL A 37 -6.44 5.23 0.55
CA VAL A 37 -5.23 5.92 0.07
C VAL A 37 -4.10 4.98 -0.38
N PHE A 38 -4.25 3.66 -0.18
CA PHE A 38 -3.25 2.65 -0.55
C PHE A 38 -3.63 1.88 -1.81
N GLU A 39 -4.93 1.60 -2.00
CA GLU A 39 -5.41 0.82 -3.14
C GLU A 39 -6.80 1.30 -3.57
N CYS A 40 -7.01 1.44 -4.87
CA CYS A 40 -8.31 1.65 -5.49
C CYS A 40 -8.64 0.48 -6.41
N ARG A 41 -9.87 -0.04 -6.31
CA ARG A 41 -10.38 -1.16 -7.07
C ARG A 41 -11.69 -0.79 -7.75
N LEU A 42 -11.81 -1.11 -9.02
CA LEU A 42 -13.03 -1.02 -9.80
C LEU A 42 -13.47 -2.43 -10.16
N VAL A 43 -14.51 -2.92 -9.52
CA VAL A 43 -14.90 -4.32 -9.48
C VAL A 43 -16.21 -4.53 -10.22
N GLN A 44 -16.25 -5.50 -11.15
CA GLN A 44 -17.48 -6.06 -11.70
C GLN A 44 -17.62 -7.52 -11.29
N PRO A 45 -18.62 -7.88 -10.48
CA PRO A 45 -18.96 -9.26 -10.22
C PRO A 45 -19.39 -9.98 -11.50
N VAL A 46 -18.97 -11.24 -11.65
CA VAL A 46 -19.38 -12.12 -12.74
C VAL A 46 -20.10 -13.31 -12.15
N GLU A 47 -21.41 -13.42 -12.43
CA GLU A 47 -22.28 -14.47 -11.88
C GLU A 47 -21.74 -15.87 -12.13
N GLY A 48 -21.71 -16.70 -11.10
CA GLY A 48 -21.24 -18.08 -11.16
C GLY A 48 -19.72 -18.25 -11.30
N PHE A 49 -18.95 -17.13 -11.30
CA PHE A 49 -17.51 -17.20 -11.49
C PHE A 49 -16.71 -16.48 -10.40
N GLY A 50 -16.92 -15.18 -10.23
CA GLY A 50 -16.13 -14.33 -9.34
C GLY A 50 -16.17 -12.87 -9.74
N SER A 51 -15.04 -12.25 -10.08
CA SER A 51 -14.99 -10.85 -10.48
C SER A 51 -13.88 -10.53 -11.48
N GLY A 52 -14.12 -9.52 -12.32
CA GLY A 52 -13.11 -8.80 -13.06
C GLY A 52 -12.85 -7.45 -12.40
N GLU A 53 -11.58 -7.10 -12.18
CA GLU A 53 -11.22 -5.95 -11.36
C GLU A 53 -10.08 -5.15 -11.98
N PHE A 54 -10.23 -3.82 -12.00
CA PHE A 54 -9.09 -2.94 -12.23
C PHE A 54 -8.57 -2.48 -10.87
N VAL A 55 -7.29 -2.76 -10.60
CA VAL A 55 -6.64 -2.49 -9.32
C VAL A 55 -5.48 -1.53 -9.56
N ARG A 56 -5.44 -0.44 -8.80
CA ARG A 56 -4.29 0.46 -8.75
C ARG A 56 -3.88 0.65 -7.30
N ARG A 57 -2.63 0.36 -7.01
CA ARG A 57 -2.02 0.59 -5.70
C ARG A 57 -1.20 1.88 -5.71
N ALA A 58 -1.00 2.42 -4.53
CA ALA A 58 -0.10 3.54 -4.31
C ALA A 58 1.27 3.26 -4.96
N GLY A 59 1.80 4.22 -5.72
CA GLY A 59 3.08 4.09 -6.41
C GLY A 59 3.12 3.09 -7.57
N GLU A 60 1.98 2.47 -7.95
CA GLU A 60 1.91 1.47 -9.01
C GLU A 60 0.96 1.90 -10.13
N ALA A 61 1.15 1.28 -11.28
CA ALA A 61 0.24 1.42 -12.40
C ALA A 61 -1.00 0.52 -12.21
N ALA A 62 -2.11 0.89 -12.86
CA ALA A 62 -3.30 0.06 -12.86
C ALA A 62 -3.06 -1.27 -13.59
N THR A 63 -3.59 -2.35 -13.02
CA THR A 63 -3.62 -3.69 -13.60
C THR A 63 -5.05 -4.21 -13.65
N PHE A 64 -5.35 -5.11 -14.59
CA PHE A 64 -6.60 -5.86 -14.57
C PHE A 64 -6.35 -7.23 -13.93
N GLN A 65 -7.20 -7.60 -12.98
CA GLN A 65 -7.15 -8.88 -12.30
C GLN A 65 -8.45 -9.64 -12.55
N LEU A 66 -8.33 -10.94 -12.76
CA LEU A 66 -9.47 -11.85 -12.77
C LEU A 66 -9.42 -12.67 -11.48
N ARG A 67 -10.48 -12.62 -10.69
CA ARG A 67 -10.59 -13.34 -9.42
C ARG A 67 -11.69 -14.39 -9.44
N SER A 68 -11.41 -15.52 -8.80
CA SER A 68 -12.41 -16.54 -8.57
C SER A 68 -12.12 -17.33 -7.29
N SER A 69 -13.16 -17.75 -6.59
CA SER A 69 -13.03 -18.65 -5.44
C SER A 69 -12.81 -20.11 -5.88
N GLY A 70 -13.21 -20.45 -7.11
CA GLY A 70 -13.00 -21.75 -7.75
C GLY A 70 -12.33 -21.59 -9.10
N ASN A 71 -11.77 -22.66 -9.66
CA ASN A 71 -11.06 -22.61 -10.93
C ASN A 71 -11.89 -23.20 -12.09
N ALA A 72 -13.05 -22.59 -12.35
CA ALA A 72 -13.91 -23.04 -13.46
C ALA A 72 -13.24 -22.92 -14.84
N LEU A 73 -12.34 -21.92 -15.04
CA LEU A 73 -11.59 -21.79 -16.30
C LEU A 73 -10.47 -22.82 -16.48
N GLY A 74 -10.05 -23.49 -15.41
CA GLY A 74 -8.85 -24.31 -15.41
C GLY A 74 -7.55 -23.47 -15.38
N ALA A 75 -6.48 -24.04 -14.83
CA ALA A 75 -5.15 -23.42 -14.84
C ALA A 75 -4.50 -23.58 -16.21
N GLY A 76 -3.61 -22.66 -16.59
CA GLY A 76 -2.83 -22.74 -17.81
C GLY A 76 -3.01 -21.55 -18.74
N PRO A 77 -2.65 -21.68 -20.02
CA PRO A 77 -2.68 -20.57 -20.97
C PRO A 77 -4.11 -20.18 -21.35
N ALA A 78 -4.39 -18.89 -21.34
CA ALA A 78 -5.63 -18.30 -21.79
C ALA A 78 -5.36 -17.08 -22.68
N THR A 79 -6.32 -16.71 -23.51
CA THR A 79 -6.25 -15.53 -24.37
C THR A 79 -7.04 -14.39 -23.72
N LEU A 80 -6.44 -13.21 -23.67
CA LEU A 80 -7.07 -11.97 -23.21
C LEU A 80 -7.50 -11.15 -24.40
N LEU A 81 -8.77 -10.76 -24.46
CA LEU A 81 -9.37 -10.05 -25.58
C LEU A 81 -10.16 -8.82 -25.12
N ALA A 82 -10.17 -7.76 -25.95
CA ALA A 82 -11.20 -6.75 -25.91
C ALA A 82 -12.20 -7.06 -27.05
N ALA A 83 -13.24 -7.82 -26.71
CA ALA A 83 -14.17 -8.38 -27.67
C ALA A 83 -15.21 -7.34 -28.12
N ALA A 84 -15.51 -7.33 -29.42
CA ALA A 84 -16.56 -6.50 -29.97
C ALA A 84 -17.95 -6.94 -29.44
N ALA A 85 -18.86 -5.98 -29.36
CA ALA A 85 -20.24 -6.28 -28.99
C ALA A 85 -20.91 -7.15 -30.06
N PRO A 86 -21.70 -8.19 -29.71
CA PRO A 86 -22.33 -9.10 -30.67
C PRO A 86 -23.21 -8.40 -31.71
N TRP A 87 -23.77 -7.24 -31.36
CA TRP A 87 -24.64 -6.44 -32.25
C TRP A 87 -23.89 -5.46 -33.14
N GLN A 88 -22.55 -5.48 -33.15
CA GLN A 88 -21.70 -4.66 -34.03
C GLN A 88 -21.02 -5.56 -35.07
N PRO A 89 -21.73 -6.02 -36.12
CA PRO A 89 -21.17 -6.85 -37.13
C PRO A 89 -20.05 -6.10 -37.89
N GLY A 90 -18.95 -6.79 -38.18
CA GLY A 90 -17.79 -6.21 -38.87
C GLY A 90 -16.75 -5.58 -37.95
N ARG A 91 -16.99 -5.47 -36.65
CA ARG A 91 -16.01 -5.01 -35.68
C ARG A 91 -15.23 -6.20 -35.11
N ALA A 92 -13.94 -6.33 -35.45
CA ALA A 92 -13.12 -7.43 -34.98
C ALA A 92 -12.76 -7.32 -33.49
N ASP A 93 -12.55 -8.47 -32.82
CA ASP A 93 -11.97 -8.53 -31.49
C ASP A 93 -10.51 -8.04 -31.52
N ILE A 94 -10.07 -7.40 -30.46
CA ILE A 94 -8.70 -6.99 -30.25
C ILE A 94 -8.02 -8.03 -29.36
N ASP A 95 -7.04 -8.75 -29.91
CA ASP A 95 -6.22 -9.69 -29.14
C ASP A 95 -5.17 -8.91 -28.33
N LEU A 96 -5.16 -9.14 -27.02
CA LEU A 96 -4.24 -8.53 -26.06
C LEU A 96 -3.15 -9.52 -25.60
N GLY A 97 -3.10 -10.70 -26.19
CA GLY A 97 -2.09 -11.70 -25.97
C GLY A 97 -2.51 -12.83 -25.02
N SER A 98 -1.57 -13.73 -24.80
CA SER A 98 -1.75 -14.87 -23.91
C SER A 98 -1.42 -14.49 -22.48
N VAL A 99 -2.21 -15.02 -21.53
CA VAL A 99 -2.04 -14.90 -20.08
C VAL A 99 -2.00 -16.30 -19.46
N SER A 100 -1.35 -16.43 -18.30
CA SER A 100 -1.32 -17.71 -17.56
C SER A 100 -2.26 -17.63 -16.38
N LEU A 101 -3.22 -18.55 -16.31
CA LEU A 101 -4.20 -18.64 -15.25
C LEU A 101 -3.66 -19.48 -14.08
N GLY A 102 -3.72 -18.95 -12.88
CA GLY A 102 -3.50 -19.66 -11.62
C GLY A 102 -4.67 -20.55 -11.24
N ARG A 103 -4.63 -21.12 -10.02
CA ARG A 103 -5.63 -22.10 -9.57
C ARG A 103 -6.75 -21.52 -8.75
N THR A 104 -6.48 -20.50 -7.92
CA THR A 104 -7.46 -19.91 -6.98
C THR A 104 -7.11 -18.46 -6.69
N GLY A 105 -8.07 -17.70 -6.19
CA GLY A 105 -7.89 -16.32 -5.79
C GLY A 105 -7.72 -15.39 -6.99
N VAL A 106 -6.58 -14.71 -7.11
CA VAL A 106 -6.22 -13.95 -8.31
C VAL A 106 -5.72 -14.94 -9.36
N LEU A 107 -6.55 -15.23 -10.36
CA LEU A 107 -6.19 -16.17 -11.41
C LEU A 107 -5.09 -15.62 -12.33
N PHE A 108 -5.14 -14.32 -12.63
CA PHE A 108 -4.04 -13.62 -13.27
C PHE A 108 -4.11 -12.12 -13.00
N SER A 109 -2.98 -11.44 -13.19
CA SER A 109 -2.87 -9.98 -13.21
C SER A 109 -2.24 -9.55 -14.53
N SER A 110 -2.87 -8.60 -15.21
CA SER A 110 -2.40 -8.10 -16.50
C SER A 110 -1.18 -7.19 -16.36
N SER A 111 -0.47 -6.94 -17.44
CA SER A 111 0.45 -5.81 -17.53
C SER A 111 -0.31 -4.48 -17.57
N GLN A 112 0.39 -3.37 -17.27
CA GLN A 112 -0.14 -2.02 -17.41
C GLN A 112 -0.66 -1.75 -18.82
N GLY A 113 0.07 -2.17 -19.85
CA GLY A 113 -0.32 -1.97 -21.25
C GLY A 113 -1.60 -2.71 -21.60
N GLN A 114 -1.78 -3.94 -21.09
CA GLN A 114 -3.03 -4.69 -21.26
C GLN A 114 -4.19 -4.03 -20.54
N ALA A 115 -3.99 -3.62 -19.27
CA ALA A 115 -5.02 -2.92 -18.49
C ALA A 115 -5.51 -1.64 -19.19
N SER A 116 -4.58 -0.83 -19.70
CA SER A 116 -4.93 0.40 -20.44
C SER A 116 -5.74 0.12 -21.71
N ARG A 117 -5.38 -0.94 -22.46
CA ARG A 117 -6.15 -1.34 -23.64
C ARG A 117 -7.53 -1.89 -23.29
N LEU A 118 -7.67 -2.60 -22.18
CA LEU A 118 -8.96 -3.09 -21.68
C LEU A 118 -9.85 -1.93 -21.24
N ILE A 119 -9.32 -0.94 -20.51
CA ILE A 119 -10.05 0.26 -20.11
C ILE A 119 -10.57 1.00 -21.35
N ASN A 120 -9.69 1.25 -22.32
CA ASN A 120 -10.09 1.90 -23.57
C ASN A 120 -11.14 1.06 -24.33
N GLY A 121 -10.99 -0.27 -24.33
CA GLY A 121 -11.99 -1.18 -24.91
C GLY A 121 -13.35 -1.06 -24.24
N LEU A 122 -13.41 -1.05 -22.92
CA LEU A 122 -14.66 -0.91 -22.15
C LEU A 122 -15.31 0.47 -22.36
N LEU A 123 -14.51 1.54 -22.42
CA LEU A 123 -15.00 2.88 -22.76
C LEU A 123 -15.58 2.93 -24.17
N ASP A 124 -15.04 2.12 -25.08
CA ASP A 124 -15.43 1.99 -26.48
C ASP A 124 -16.55 0.95 -26.70
N GLY A 125 -17.17 0.45 -25.62
CA GLY A 125 -18.27 -0.49 -25.64
C GLY A 125 -17.87 -1.95 -25.92
N ARG A 126 -16.58 -2.29 -25.84
CA ARG A 126 -16.09 -3.67 -25.94
C ARG A 126 -16.16 -4.38 -24.59
N SER A 127 -16.28 -5.69 -24.60
CA SER A 127 -16.20 -6.51 -23.38
C SER A 127 -14.77 -7.01 -23.17
N THR A 128 -14.31 -7.05 -21.91
CA THR A 128 -13.09 -7.80 -21.57
C THR A 128 -13.41 -9.28 -21.53
N VAL A 129 -12.67 -10.08 -22.28
CA VAL A 129 -12.87 -11.55 -22.37
C VAL A 129 -11.57 -12.25 -22.02
N VAL A 130 -11.65 -13.22 -21.13
CA VAL A 130 -10.59 -14.19 -20.84
C VAL A 130 -11.08 -15.55 -21.29
N ARG A 131 -10.40 -16.13 -22.28
CA ARG A 131 -10.80 -17.39 -22.91
C ARG A 131 -9.74 -18.46 -22.73
N ASN A 132 -10.10 -19.56 -22.09
CA ASN A 132 -9.31 -20.77 -22.01
C ASN A 132 -9.89 -21.83 -22.98
N ARG A 133 -9.08 -22.26 -23.95
CA ARG A 133 -9.49 -23.26 -24.93
C ARG A 133 -9.41 -24.69 -24.40
N ALA A 134 -8.65 -24.91 -23.34
CA ALA A 134 -8.44 -26.21 -22.70
C ALA A 134 -9.01 -26.23 -21.28
N GLY A 135 -10.19 -25.62 -21.07
CA GLY A 135 -10.85 -25.55 -19.75
C GLY A 135 -11.14 -26.95 -19.20
N GLU A 136 -11.70 -27.00 -17.99
CA GLU A 136 -12.02 -28.25 -17.29
C GLU A 136 -12.92 -29.15 -18.16
N GLY A 137 -12.50 -30.40 -18.36
CA GLY A 137 -13.18 -31.33 -19.25
C GLY A 137 -12.94 -31.10 -20.75
N GLY A 138 -11.92 -30.33 -21.16
CA GLY A 138 -11.53 -30.12 -22.57
C GLY A 138 -12.49 -29.19 -23.34
N ARG A 139 -13.40 -28.51 -22.68
CA ARG A 139 -14.32 -27.54 -23.31
C ARG A 139 -13.72 -26.15 -23.26
N ALA A 140 -13.90 -25.37 -24.32
CA ALA A 140 -13.57 -23.97 -24.31
C ALA A 140 -14.45 -23.23 -23.31
N MET A 141 -13.84 -22.44 -22.44
CA MET A 141 -14.54 -21.62 -21.44
C MET A 141 -14.10 -20.17 -21.54
N GLU A 142 -15.02 -19.25 -21.33
CA GLU A 142 -14.70 -17.82 -21.32
C GLU A 142 -15.42 -17.10 -20.18
N VAL A 143 -14.76 -16.08 -19.64
CA VAL A 143 -15.33 -15.12 -18.71
C VAL A 143 -15.39 -13.78 -19.40
N ARG A 144 -16.54 -13.11 -19.26
CA ARG A 144 -16.83 -11.85 -19.94
C ARG A 144 -17.20 -10.78 -18.93
N VAL A 145 -16.45 -9.68 -18.91
CA VAL A 145 -16.69 -8.46 -18.16
C VAL A 145 -17.28 -7.41 -19.11
N LEU A 146 -18.46 -6.89 -18.77
CA LEU A 146 -19.28 -6.10 -19.69
C LEU A 146 -19.06 -4.58 -19.52
N PRO A 147 -19.17 -3.78 -20.60
CA PRO A 147 -18.97 -2.34 -20.57
C PRO A 147 -20.17 -1.53 -20.00
N VAL A 148 -21.26 -2.18 -19.63
CA VAL A 148 -22.49 -1.52 -19.13
C VAL A 148 -22.14 -0.65 -17.92
N SER A 149 -22.51 0.63 -17.96
CA SER A 149 -22.27 1.63 -16.90
C SER A 149 -20.80 1.88 -16.57
N PHE A 150 -19.85 1.38 -17.39
CA PHE A 150 -18.41 1.47 -17.11
C PHE A 150 -17.91 2.92 -17.06
N THR A 151 -18.33 3.79 -17.98
CA THR A 151 -17.83 5.19 -18.08
C THR A 151 -18.01 5.97 -16.77
N LYS A 152 -19.20 5.85 -16.14
CA LYS A 152 -19.46 6.49 -14.86
C LYS A 152 -18.60 5.92 -13.75
N ALA A 153 -18.58 4.59 -13.64
CA ALA A 153 -17.80 3.91 -12.60
C ALA A 153 -16.28 4.15 -12.76
N TYR A 154 -15.81 4.29 -13.99
CA TYR A 154 -14.42 4.64 -14.27
C TYR A 154 -14.07 6.07 -13.82
N ALA A 155 -14.97 7.02 -13.96
CA ALA A 155 -14.78 8.37 -13.41
C ALA A 155 -14.65 8.35 -11.88
N ASP A 156 -15.49 7.57 -11.19
CA ASP A 156 -15.43 7.38 -9.75
C ASP A 156 -14.12 6.70 -9.33
N TYR A 157 -13.65 5.72 -10.11
CA TYR A 157 -12.35 5.07 -9.91
C TYR A 157 -11.17 6.02 -10.10
N GLN A 158 -11.21 6.90 -11.10
CA GLN A 158 -10.19 7.93 -11.28
C GLN A 158 -10.15 8.91 -10.11
N ALA A 159 -11.30 9.30 -9.57
CA ALA A 159 -11.40 10.15 -8.38
C ALA A 159 -10.84 9.44 -7.13
N CYS A 160 -11.01 8.13 -6.99
CA CYS A 160 -10.32 7.34 -5.96
C CYS A 160 -8.81 7.35 -6.21
N ALA A 161 -8.38 7.01 -7.41
CA ALA A 161 -6.97 6.86 -7.78
C ALA A 161 -6.15 8.16 -7.66
N SER A 162 -6.79 9.33 -7.76
CA SER A 162 -6.13 10.63 -7.56
C SER A 162 -5.76 10.92 -6.10
N ARG A 163 -6.33 10.16 -5.15
CA ARG A 163 -6.06 10.28 -3.71
C ARG A 163 -5.05 9.26 -3.20
N LEU A 164 -4.59 8.34 -4.07
CA LEU A 164 -3.58 7.36 -3.70
C LEU A 164 -2.28 8.04 -3.30
N LEU A 165 -1.63 7.49 -2.30
CA LEU A 165 -0.28 7.91 -1.94
C LEU A 165 0.68 7.73 -3.13
N PRO A 166 1.70 8.59 -3.25
CA PRO A 166 2.62 8.55 -4.39
C PRO A 166 3.51 7.29 -4.42
N MET A 167 3.68 6.63 -3.28
CA MET A 167 4.55 5.46 -3.12
C MET A 167 3.90 4.43 -2.19
N ASN A 168 4.23 3.15 -2.38
CA ASN A 168 3.84 2.07 -1.45
C ASN A 168 4.94 1.81 -0.40
N TYR A 169 4.64 0.91 0.56
CA TYR A 169 5.57 0.58 1.64
C TYR A 169 6.92 0.06 1.13
N ASP A 170 6.94 -0.82 0.15
CA ASP A 170 8.17 -1.39 -0.38
C ASP A 170 9.08 -0.35 -1.04
N GLN A 171 8.49 0.70 -1.59
CA GLN A 171 9.22 1.81 -2.21
C GLN A 171 9.78 2.79 -1.17
N ILE A 172 9.08 3.01 -0.05
CA ILE A 172 9.48 3.98 0.98
C ILE A 172 10.32 3.39 2.10
N ARG A 173 10.19 2.09 2.39
CA ARG A 173 10.84 1.45 3.55
C ARG A 173 12.35 1.63 3.59
N GLN A 174 12.97 1.88 2.44
CA GLN A 174 14.38 2.23 2.31
C GLN A 174 14.51 3.44 1.40
N THR A 175 14.75 4.57 2.01
CA THR A 175 14.89 5.85 1.33
C THR A 175 16.23 6.49 1.73
N GLN A 176 16.72 7.42 0.93
CA GLN A 176 17.93 8.16 1.26
C GLN A 176 17.79 9.62 0.87
N VAL A 177 18.37 10.48 1.69
CA VAL A 177 18.47 11.92 1.48
C VAL A 177 19.92 12.28 1.27
N GLY A 178 20.23 12.96 0.16
CA GLY A 178 21.58 13.41 -0.20
C GLY A 178 21.89 14.78 0.36
N PHE A 179 23.20 15.04 0.58
CA PHE A 179 23.73 16.34 0.97
C PHE A 179 24.73 16.80 -0.11
N PRO A 180 24.29 17.70 -1.02
CA PRO A 180 25.12 18.10 -2.17
C PRO A 180 26.40 18.84 -1.73
N ALA A 181 26.30 19.69 -0.72
CA ALA A 181 27.48 20.43 -0.19
C ALA A 181 28.36 19.51 0.67
N ARG A 182 29.69 19.67 0.51
CA ARG A 182 30.69 18.86 1.23
C ARG A 182 30.52 18.94 2.74
N ASP A 183 30.40 20.15 3.26
CA ASP A 183 30.32 20.42 4.70
C ASP A 183 28.90 20.81 5.14
N GLY A 184 27.92 20.75 4.19
CA GLY A 184 26.52 21.10 4.43
C GLY A 184 25.79 20.06 5.24
N THR A 185 24.88 20.56 6.06
CA THR A 185 23.94 19.78 6.88
C THR A 185 22.49 20.17 6.61
N ASP A 186 22.26 21.17 5.77
CA ASP A 186 20.95 21.69 5.47
C ASP A 186 20.18 20.76 4.53
N LEU A 187 18.90 20.61 4.78
CA LEU A 187 17.98 19.88 3.92
C LEU A 187 17.48 20.82 2.81
N ASP A 188 17.80 20.47 1.56
CA ASP A 188 17.26 21.19 0.41
C ASP A 188 15.76 20.86 0.18
N ALA A 189 15.12 21.56 -0.76
CA ALA A 189 13.70 21.35 -1.07
C ALA A 189 13.41 19.92 -1.53
N SER A 190 14.33 19.29 -2.26
CA SER A 190 14.17 17.89 -2.73
C SER A 190 14.23 16.91 -1.56
N ALA A 191 15.14 17.15 -0.61
CA ALA A 191 15.25 16.37 0.61
C ALA A 191 13.96 16.45 1.45
N LYS A 192 13.47 17.68 1.68
CA LYS A 192 12.23 17.91 2.44
C LYS A 192 11.03 17.24 1.76
N ALA A 193 10.87 17.42 0.45
CA ALA A 193 9.77 16.78 -0.28
C ALA A 193 9.78 15.24 -0.16
N ARG A 194 10.96 14.61 -0.12
CA ARG A 194 11.08 13.17 0.14
C ARG A 194 10.67 12.80 1.57
N LEU A 195 11.07 13.60 2.55
CA LEU A 195 10.68 13.37 3.96
C LEU A 195 9.17 13.55 4.15
N ASP A 196 8.55 14.51 3.45
CA ASP A 196 7.11 14.74 3.49
C ASP A 196 6.33 13.51 2.98
N VAL A 197 6.79 12.87 1.90
CA VAL A 197 6.19 11.62 1.40
C VAL A 197 6.23 10.51 2.45
N LEU A 198 7.34 10.39 3.21
CA LEU A 198 7.45 9.41 4.29
C LEU A 198 6.50 9.74 5.44
N LEU A 199 6.42 11.02 5.83
CA LEU A 199 5.50 11.50 6.87
C LEU A 199 4.03 11.27 6.51
N ASP A 200 3.66 11.54 5.26
CA ASP A 200 2.28 11.32 4.80
C ASP A 200 1.93 9.83 4.79
N TYR A 201 2.89 8.98 4.41
CA TYR A 201 2.69 7.53 4.51
C TYR A 201 2.52 7.06 5.97
N MET A 202 3.37 7.53 6.88
CA MET A 202 3.30 7.18 8.30
C MET A 202 2.00 7.67 8.97
N LYS A 203 1.47 8.81 8.54
CA LYS A 203 0.14 9.30 8.98
C LYS A 203 -0.98 8.38 8.51
N ALA A 204 -0.87 7.85 7.29
CA ALA A 204 -1.87 6.96 6.71
C ALA A 204 -1.77 5.51 7.24
N ASP A 205 -0.56 5.03 7.54
CA ASP A 205 -0.29 3.71 8.11
C ASP A 205 0.43 3.84 9.47
N PRO A 206 -0.31 3.94 10.60
CA PRO A 206 0.28 4.07 11.93
C PRO A 206 1.11 2.87 12.38
N THR A 207 1.05 1.75 11.67
CA THR A 207 1.94 0.61 11.95
C THR A 207 3.38 0.87 11.53
N VAL A 208 3.61 1.80 10.60
CA VAL A 208 4.94 2.27 10.20
C VAL A 208 5.36 3.36 11.18
N ASN A 209 5.98 2.96 12.28
CA ASN A 209 6.23 3.84 13.42
C ASN A 209 7.65 3.77 13.99
N ARG A 210 8.56 3.10 13.30
CA ARG A 210 9.99 3.08 13.65
C ARG A 210 10.80 3.59 12.48
N ILE A 211 11.73 4.48 12.78
CA ILE A 211 12.61 5.15 11.81
C ILE A 211 14.05 4.97 12.24
N GLU A 212 14.84 4.30 11.43
CA GLU A 212 16.29 4.26 11.59
C GLU A 212 16.95 5.23 10.63
N LEU A 213 17.85 6.07 11.14
CA LEU A 213 18.59 7.08 10.41
C LEU A 213 20.09 6.76 10.48
N ASP A 214 20.68 6.45 9.35
CA ASP A 214 22.11 6.16 9.23
C ASP A 214 22.82 7.26 8.45
N GLY A 215 23.59 8.09 9.16
CA GLY A 215 24.37 9.18 8.57
C GLY A 215 25.69 8.71 7.98
N HIS A 216 26.01 9.21 6.78
CA HIS A 216 27.24 8.90 6.05
C HIS A 216 27.92 10.17 5.51
N SER A 217 29.23 10.13 5.40
CA SER A 217 30.03 11.12 4.70
C SER A 217 30.77 10.51 3.49
N ASP A 218 31.38 11.33 2.68
CA ASP A 218 32.45 10.90 1.77
C ASP A 218 33.77 10.74 2.53
N ASN A 219 34.84 10.38 1.84
CA ASN A 219 36.19 10.21 2.41
C ASN A 219 37.04 11.46 2.35
N SER A 220 36.48 12.65 2.14
CA SER A 220 37.23 13.89 2.09
C SER A 220 37.41 14.47 3.50
N GLY A 221 38.65 14.69 3.93
CA GLY A 221 39.01 15.19 5.24
C GLY A 221 39.41 14.09 6.24
N ASP A 222 39.48 14.45 7.51
CA ASP A 222 39.84 13.50 8.56
C ASP A 222 38.62 12.70 9.05
N ARG A 223 38.93 11.55 9.63
CA ARG A 223 37.93 10.55 10.02
C ARG A 223 36.98 11.01 11.15
N LEU A 224 37.51 11.83 12.09
CA LEU A 224 36.72 12.34 13.21
C LEU A 224 35.73 13.40 12.74
N THR A 225 36.21 14.33 11.90
CA THR A 225 35.39 15.35 11.26
C THR A 225 34.30 14.71 10.40
N ASN A 226 34.61 13.67 9.62
CA ASN A 226 33.64 12.92 8.80
C ASN A 226 32.58 12.22 9.66
N ARG A 227 32.97 11.67 10.82
CA ARG A 227 32.04 11.07 11.76
C ARG A 227 31.10 12.11 12.35
N GLU A 228 31.62 13.25 12.77
CA GLU A 228 30.78 14.34 13.33
C GLU A 228 29.88 14.97 12.27
N LEU A 229 30.35 15.12 11.03
CA LEU A 229 29.52 15.61 9.92
C LEU A 229 28.38 14.68 9.61
N SER A 230 28.65 13.36 9.60
CA SER A 230 27.60 12.34 9.40
C SER A 230 26.56 12.36 10.54
N ARG A 231 26.99 12.61 11.80
CA ARG A 231 26.10 12.78 12.94
C ARG A 231 25.20 14.00 12.77
N ARG A 232 25.76 15.16 12.44
CA ARG A 232 24.99 16.41 12.24
C ARG A 232 23.96 16.27 11.14
N ARG A 233 24.28 15.58 10.03
CA ARG A 233 23.33 15.31 8.94
C ARG A 233 22.17 14.40 9.40
N ALA A 234 22.48 13.33 10.13
CA ALA A 234 21.46 12.45 10.67
C ALA A 234 20.53 13.17 11.66
N LEU A 235 21.11 14.05 12.51
CA LEU A 235 20.31 14.87 13.42
C LEU A 235 19.44 15.88 12.69
N ALA A 236 19.92 16.53 11.62
CA ALA A 236 19.10 17.45 10.82
C ALA A 236 17.85 16.76 10.23
N VAL A 237 17.99 15.49 9.80
CA VAL A 237 16.84 14.67 9.36
C VAL A 237 15.94 14.30 10.55
N ALA A 238 16.51 13.92 11.69
CA ALA A 238 15.75 13.61 12.89
C ALA A 238 14.94 14.82 13.39
N ASP A 239 15.56 16.00 13.42
CA ASP A 239 14.91 17.23 13.84
C ASP A 239 13.75 17.62 12.89
N TYR A 240 13.93 17.36 11.59
CA TYR A 240 12.83 17.53 10.62
C TYR A 240 11.65 16.62 10.93
N PHE A 241 11.87 15.33 11.20
CA PHE A 241 10.82 14.41 11.58
C PHE A 241 10.14 14.83 12.89
N LYS A 242 10.91 15.24 13.90
CA LYS A 242 10.38 15.73 15.18
C LYS A 242 9.50 16.97 15.03
N ALA A 243 9.94 17.93 14.20
CA ALA A 243 9.15 19.12 13.90
C ALA A 243 7.81 18.81 13.23
N HIS A 244 7.65 17.60 12.64
CA HIS A 244 6.42 17.12 12.03
C HIS A 244 5.68 16.05 12.85
N GLY A 245 5.99 15.94 14.16
CA GLY A 245 5.23 15.14 15.13
C GLY A 245 5.76 13.73 15.38
N VAL A 246 6.91 13.35 14.83
CA VAL A 246 7.56 12.09 15.17
C VAL A 246 8.26 12.22 16.53
N THR A 247 8.07 11.24 17.40
CA THR A 247 8.63 11.24 18.77
C THR A 247 10.04 10.64 18.79
N ASP A 248 10.81 10.97 19.84
CA ASP A 248 12.15 10.37 20.04
C ASP A 248 12.11 8.83 20.16
N ALA A 249 11.03 8.28 20.72
CA ALA A 249 10.86 6.83 20.84
C ALA A 249 10.72 6.11 19.49
N GLN A 250 10.35 6.82 18.44
CA GLN A 250 10.23 6.29 17.08
C GLN A 250 11.54 6.37 16.29
N LEU A 251 12.53 7.14 16.77
CA LEU A 251 13.75 7.46 16.06
C LEU A 251 14.97 6.72 16.62
N THR A 252 15.71 6.08 15.75
CA THR A 252 17.04 5.55 16.05
C THR A 252 18.05 6.24 15.13
N VAL A 253 19.01 6.96 15.74
CA VAL A 253 20.03 7.71 14.98
C VAL A 253 21.38 7.03 15.12
N ARG A 254 21.98 6.68 13.98
CA ARG A 254 23.34 6.14 13.87
C ARG A 254 24.16 7.01 12.92
N PHE A 255 25.47 6.97 13.07
CA PHE A 255 26.39 7.75 12.22
C PHE A 255 27.71 7.01 12.04
N HIS A 256 28.13 6.90 10.80
CA HIS A 256 29.19 5.99 10.39
C HIS A 256 30.40 6.72 9.78
N GLY A 257 30.28 8.04 9.51
CA GLY A 257 31.29 8.76 8.75
C GLY A 257 31.46 8.16 7.36
N GLU A 258 32.73 7.97 6.96
CA GLU A 258 33.11 7.41 5.65
C GLU A 258 33.13 5.87 5.59
N ARG A 259 32.83 5.18 6.71
CA ARG A 259 33.09 3.74 6.90
C ARG A 259 32.31 2.83 5.93
N TYR A 260 31.11 3.21 5.54
CA TYR A 260 30.25 2.43 4.67
C TYR A 260 29.86 3.21 3.41
N PRO A 261 30.75 3.34 2.43
CA PRO A 261 30.45 4.05 1.21
C PRO A 261 29.46 3.26 0.35
N LEU A 262 28.47 3.95 -0.21
CA LEU A 262 27.54 3.37 -1.18
C LEU A 262 28.23 3.01 -2.50
N VAL A 263 29.16 3.87 -2.91
CA VAL A 263 29.99 3.72 -4.11
C VAL A 263 31.45 4.12 -3.80
N ARG A 264 32.41 3.68 -4.62
CA ARG A 264 33.79 4.09 -4.45
C ARG A 264 33.95 5.61 -4.55
N ASN A 265 34.73 6.23 -3.67
CA ASN A 265 34.97 7.69 -3.58
C ASN A 265 35.90 8.22 -4.66
N ASN A 266 35.89 7.68 -5.87
CA ASN A 266 36.86 7.96 -6.95
C ASN A 266 36.51 9.16 -7.85
N SER A 267 35.33 9.75 -7.68
CA SER A 267 34.88 10.94 -8.42
C SER A 267 34.06 11.88 -7.53
N ALA A 268 33.93 13.15 -7.93
CA ALA A 268 33.12 14.13 -7.23
C ALA A 268 31.63 13.67 -7.17
N ALA A 269 31.13 13.10 -8.26
CA ALA A 269 29.76 12.55 -8.33
C ALA A 269 29.56 11.39 -7.35
N ASN A 270 30.53 10.47 -7.27
CA ASN A 270 30.45 9.34 -6.33
C ASN A 270 30.55 9.78 -4.88
N ARG A 271 31.42 10.75 -4.57
CA ARG A 271 31.46 11.35 -3.24
C ARG A 271 30.15 12.02 -2.86
N ALA A 272 29.52 12.73 -3.80
CA ALA A 272 28.15 13.29 -3.57
C ALA A 272 27.12 12.23 -3.22
N ARG A 273 27.16 11.07 -3.86
CA ARG A 273 26.27 9.93 -3.54
C ARG A 273 26.54 9.33 -2.15
N ASN A 274 27.78 9.38 -1.68
CA ASN A 274 28.16 8.91 -0.35
C ASN A 274 27.71 9.86 0.76
N ARG A 275 27.62 11.18 0.47
CA ARG A 275 27.08 12.17 1.41
C ARG A 275 25.56 12.04 1.51
N ARG A 276 25.11 11.17 2.39
CA ARG A 276 23.69 10.82 2.52
C ARG A 276 23.30 10.51 3.96
N VAL A 277 22.02 10.55 4.21
CA VAL A 277 21.38 9.86 5.34
C VAL A 277 20.47 8.78 4.74
N SER A 278 20.72 7.53 5.09
CA SER A 278 19.83 6.42 4.77
C SER A 278 18.74 6.37 5.81
N ILE A 279 17.51 6.16 5.38
CA ILE A 279 16.31 6.13 6.21
C ILE A 279 15.66 4.77 6.01
N GLN A 280 15.49 4.05 7.09
CA GLN A 280 14.76 2.78 7.08
C GLN A 280 13.52 2.92 7.94
N LEU A 281 12.36 2.61 7.34
CA LEU A 281 11.07 2.57 8.01
C LEU A 281 10.71 1.15 8.34
N GLU A 282 10.24 0.92 9.57
CA GLU A 282 9.83 -0.39 10.03
C GLU A 282 8.42 -0.33 10.62
N ARG A 283 7.69 -1.43 10.45
CA ARG A 283 6.40 -1.64 11.11
C ARG A 283 6.63 -2.14 12.52
N GLY A 284 6.03 -1.48 13.49
CA GLY A 284 6.02 -1.88 14.90
C GLY A 284 4.60 -2.08 15.41
N ALA A 285 4.49 -2.56 16.64
CA ALA A 285 3.21 -2.51 17.34
C ALA A 285 2.73 -1.05 17.37
N PRO A 286 1.40 -0.79 17.24
CA PRO A 286 0.87 0.55 17.37
C PRO A 286 1.39 1.18 18.67
N LEU A 287 1.90 2.41 18.59
CA LEU A 287 2.24 3.15 19.79
C LEU A 287 0.92 3.38 20.52
N GLU A 288 0.82 2.86 21.73
CA GLU A 288 -0.31 3.13 22.60
C GLU A 288 -0.45 4.65 22.73
N ALA A 289 -1.60 5.19 22.35
CA ALA A 289 -1.84 6.62 22.53
C ALA A 289 -1.54 6.96 23.98
N PRO A 290 -0.82 8.06 24.28
CA PRO A 290 -0.61 8.43 25.67
C PRO A 290 -1.99 8.47 26.33
N ALA A 291 -2.15 7.68 27.40
CA ALA A 291 -3.39 7.66 28.15
C ALA A 291 -3.77 9.11 28.43
N PRO A 292 -5.03 9.53 28.20
CA PRO A 292 -5.45 10.89 28.52
C PRO A 292 -4.98 11.17 29.94
N ALA A 293 -4.20 12.24 30.11
CA ALA A 293 -3.66 12.60 31.40
C ALA A 293 -4.85 12.57 32.38
N SER A 294 -4.82 11.64 33.32
CA SER A 294 -5.81 11.51 34.34
C SER A 294 -5.94 12.90 34.93
N GLU A 295 -7.09 13.53 34.77
CA GLU A 295 -7.44 14.78 35.37
C GLU A 295 -7.04 14.67 36.85
N ALA A 296 -6.09 15.51 37.24
CA ALA A 296 -5.54 15.51 38.58
C ALA A 296 -6.71 15.49 39.55
N ALA A 297 -6.83 14.39 40.28
CA ALA A 297 -7.80 14.27 41.35
C ALA A 297 -7.62 15.50 42.25
N THR A 298 -8.63 16.37 42.28
CA THR A 298 -8.76 17.45 43.20
C THR A 298 -8.52 16.88 44.60
N PRO A 299 -7.57 17.38 45.39
CA PRO A 299 -7.36 16.85 46.72
C PRO A 299 -8.64 17.09 47.54
N ALA A 300 -9.28 15.98 47.92
CA ALA A 300 -10.43 15.99 48.80
C ALA A 300 -10.05 16.79 50.07
N ALA A 301 -10.82 17.84 50.34
CA ALA A 301 -10.71 18.65 51.54
C ALA A 301 -10.73 17.71 52.77
N SER A 302 -9.63 17.73 53.52
CA SER A 302 -9.50 17.08 54.82
C SER A 302 -10.61 17.55 55.74
N GLN A 303 -11.60 16.72 56.00
CA GLN A 303 -12.54 16.92 57.06
C GLN A 303 -11.80 16.75 58.41
N ALA A 304 -11.70 17.85 59.18
CA ALA A 304 -11.20 17.86 60.54
C ALA A 304 -12.06 16.92 61.40
N PRO A 305 -11.48 16.11 62.29
CA PRO A 305 -12.26 15.29 63.22
C PRO A 305 -12.93 16.17 64.29
N ALA A 306 -14.19 15.89 64.52
CA ALA A 306 -15.04 16.55 65.53
C ALA A 306 -14.44 16.43 66.92
N THR A 307 -14.41 17.55 67.60
CA THR A 307 -14.01 17.80 69.02
C THR A 307 -14.87 16.99 69.99
N ALA A 308 -14.31 16.10 70.78
CA ALA A 308 -14.94 15.48 71.93
C ALA A 308 -14.85 16.43 73.11
N PRO A 309 -15.88 16.49 74.05
CA PRO A 309 -15.92 17.45 75.12
C PRO A 309 -14.97 17.10 76.30
N ALA A 310 -14.39 18.16 76.90
CA ALA A 310 -13.46 18.07 77.99
C ALA A 310 -14.17 17.67 79.30
N PRO A 311 -13.56 16.93 80.24
CA PRO A 311 -13.97 16.79 81.62
C PRO A 311 -13.39 17.92 82.49
N ALA A 312 -14.18 18.39 83.47
CA ALA A 312 -13.95 19.48 84.40
C ALA A 312 -12.82 19.24 85.42
N PRO A 313 -12.32 20.30 86.06
CA PRO A 313 -11.09 20.28 86.84
C PRO A 313 -11.29 19.76 88.30
N SER A 314 -10.28 19.07 88.80
CA SER A 314 -10.15 18.75 90.23
C SER A 314 -8.91 19.40 90.83
N ALA A 315 -9.05 19.89 92.01
CA ALA A 315 -8.32 20.89 92.77
C ALA A 315 -6.98 20.49 93.35
N ALA A 316 -6.20 21.54 93.64
CA ALA A 316 -5.38 21.91 94.81
C ALA A 316 -4.03 21.17 95.06
N ALA A 317 -2.95 21.86 94.83
CA ALA A 317 -1.91 22.41 95.73
C ALA A 317 -1.13 21.47 96.68
N PRO A 318 0.08 21.80 97.17
CA PRO A 318 0.96 22.92 96.99
C PRO A 318 2.47 22.61 96.83
N ALA A 319 3.25 23.64 96.59
CA ALA A 319 4.71 23.66 96.66
C ALA A 319 5.31 23.41 98.04
N PRO A 320 6.65 23.07 98.13
CA PRO A 320 7.62 24.12 98.41
C PRO A 320 8.99 23.96 97.81
N ALA A 321 9.59 25.06 97.41
CA ALA A 321 10.70 25.82 97.97
C ALA A 321 12.13 25.25 97.86
N SER A 322 13.01 26.09 97.25
CA SER A 322 14.40 26.41 97.65
C SER A 322 15.46 25.38 97.39
N ALA A 323 16.58 25.66 96.73
CA ALA A 323 17.57 26.68 97.04
C ALA A 323 18.69 26.58 96.00
N LYS A 324 19.25 27.78 95.75
CA LYS A 324 20.58 27.99 95.21
C LYS A 324 21.66 27.51 96.22
N PRO A 325 22.98 27.47 95.82
CA PRO A 325 23.64 28.53 95.09
C PRO A 325 24.12 28.13 93.67
#